data_b8714a94079b14f56d7373afff4584c0
#
_entry.id   b8714a94079b14f56d7373afff4584c0
#
_cell.length_a   1.000
_cell.length_b   1.000
_cell.length_c   1.000
_cell.angle_alpha   90.00
_cell.angle_beta   90.00
_cell.angle_gamma   90.00
#
_symmetry.space_group_name_H-M   'P 1'
#
loop_
_entity.id
_entity.type
_entity.pdbx_description
1 polymer ?
#
loop_
_entity_poly.entity_id
_entity_poly.type
_entity_poly.pdbx_seq_one_letter_code
_entity_poly.pdbx_strand_id
1 'polypeptide(L)'
;YVNRKPQLILMGNPAITAYDPNSGEQLWQGDCMGGEVCSCPCSIDGVIFGANEYAKLVAINGADGKVLWESSDYLPEVSSPVATKDHLYVATSYGVLAAYDTKTGALAKEHELNVEFYSSPMIVEGKLYLFSNDGKMHIFSTDNEFNLLSSFETGERTMATPAFTDGKIVVRTEKSIYCVAMN
;
A
#
# COMPACT_ATOMS: atom_id res chain seq x y z
N TYR A 1 4.92 3.45 15.43
CA TYR A 1 5.04 3.33 16.90
C TYR A 1 4.17 2.19 17.38
N VAL A 2 4.74 1.26 18.14
CA VAL A 2 4.03 0.18 18.82
C VAL A 2 4.19 0.39 20.33
N ASN A 3 3.09 0.46 21.07
CA ASN A 3 3.10 0.74 22.51
C ASN A 3 3.95 1.98 22.89
N ARG A 4 3.87 3.04 22.09
CA ARG A 4 4.62 4.30 22.21
C ARG A 4 6.14 4.17 22.01
N LYS A 5 6.63 3.03 21.53
CA LYS A 5 8.03 2.84 21.16
C LYS A 5 8.19 2.89 19.63
N PRO A 6 9.15 3.63 19.09
CA PRO A 6 9.43 3.61 17.66
C PRO A 6 10.02 2.25 17.27
N GLN A 7 9.63 1.77 16.10
CA GLN A 7 10.22 0.58 15.48
C GLN A 7 10.51 0.90 14.01
N LEU A 8 11.64 0.46 13.51
CA LEU A 8 11.96 0.41 12.10
C LEU A 8 11.53 -0.95 11.56
N ILE A 9 10.59 -0.96 10.63
CA ILE A 9 10.07 -2.19 10.02
C ILE A 9 10.70 -2.34 8.64
N LEU A 10 11.36 -3.46 8.41
CA LEU A 10 11.90 -3.84 7.10
C LEU A 10 11.19 -5.09 6.61
N MET A 11 10.87 -5.09 5.32
CA MET A 11 10.33 -6.25 4.63
C MET A 11 11.33 -6.75 3.61
N GLY A 12 11.61 -8.03 3.64
CA GLY A 12 12.55 -8.71 2.76
C GLY A 12 12.30 -10.21 2.76
N ASN A 13 13.09 -10.96 2.03
CA ASN A 13 13.03 -12.42 2.02
C ASN A 13 13.98 -12.96 3.10
N PRO A 14 13.53 -13.81 4.06
CA PRO A 14 12.20 -14.44 4.13
C PRO A 14 11.19 -13.74 5.05
N ALA A 15 11.48 -12.55 5.57
CA ALA A 15 10.77 -12.05 6.74
C ALA A 15 10.39 -10.57 6.68
N ILE A 16 9.41 -10.20 7.50
CA ILE A 16 9.22 -8.85 8.00
C ILE A 16 9.91 -8.77 9.38
N THR A 17 10.79 -7.80 9.56
CA THR A 17 11.62 -7.67 10.76
C THR A 17 11.51 -6.28 11.35
N ALA A 18 11.40 -6.19 12.67
CA ALA A 18 11.44 -4.94 13.41
C ALA A 18 12.76 -4.74 14.13
N TYR A 19 13.23 -3.51 14.11
CA TYR A 19 14.44 -3.07 14.79
C TYR A 19 14.16 -1.86 15.68
N ASP A 20 14.90 -1.76 16.78
CA ASP A 20 15.00 -0.49 17.52
C ASP A 20 15.80 0.51 16.67
N PRO A 21 15.23 1.66 16.29
CA PRO A 21 15.91 2.61 15.41
C PRO A 21 17.13 3.31 16.06
N ASN A 22 17.28 3.26 17.38
CA ASN A 22 18.40 3.88 18.08
C ASN A 22 19.59 2.94 18.27
N SER A 23 19.31 1.68 18.61
CA SER A 23 20.36 0.68 18.87
C SER A 23 20.66 -0.22 17.68
N GLY A 24 19.71 -0.36 16.72
CA GLY A 24 19.76 -1.34 15.65
C GLY A 24 19.47 -2.76 16.12
N GLU A 25 19.07 -2.97 17.39
CA GLU A 25 18.72 -4.27 17.90
C GLU A 25 17.45 -4.82 17.25
N GLN A 26 17.47 -6.08 16.83
CA GLN A 26 16.30 -6.77 16.32
C GLN A 26 15.30 -7.04 17.46
N LEU A 27 14.08 -6.53 17.30
CA LEU A 27 13.01 -6.68 18.31
C LEU A 27 12.19 -7.95 18.07
N TRP A 28 11.83 -8.22 16.84
CA TRP A 28 11.12 -9.43 16.41
C TRP A 28 11.31 -9.68 14.92
N GLN A 29 10.97 -10.90 14.47
CA GLN A 29 10.96 -11.31 13.08
C GLN A 29 9.77 -12.24 12.83
N GLY A 30 9.07 -12.04 11.73
CA GLY A 30 8.00 -12.91 11.24
C GLY A 30 8.36 -13.47 9.85
N ASP A 31 8.60 -14.77 9.77
CA ASP A 31 8.95 -15.47 8.51
C ASP A 31 7.68 -15.68 7.68
N CYS A 32 7.39 -14.73 6.77
CA CYS A 32 6.14 -14.71 6.01
C CYS A 32 6.30 -14.21 4.58
N MET A 33 7.52 -13.88 4.16
CA MET A 33 7.82 -13.39 2.82
C MET A 33 8.64 -14.39 2.02
N GLY A 34 8.64 -14.24 0.70
CA GLY A 34 9.39 -15.10 -0.22
C GLY A 34 9.64 -14.42 -1.56
N GLY A 35 10.55 -14.92 -2.36
CA GLY A 35 10.87 -14.38 -3.67
C GLY A 35 11.50 -12.99 -3.65
N GLU A 36 11.22 -12.21 -4.67
CA GLU A 36 11.66 -10.81 -4.81
C GLU A 36 10.67 -9.90 -4.10
N VAL A 37 11.13 -9.15 -3.10
CA VAL A 37 10.28 -8.27 -2.29
C VAL A 37 10.55 -6.82 -2.69
N CYS A 38 9.60 -6.19 -3.39
CA CYS A 38 9.70 -4.81 -3.88
C CYS A 38 8.87 -3.82 -3.09
N SER A 39 7.74 -4.25 -2.52
CA SER A 39 6.82 -3.37 -1.78
C SER A 39 7.34 -3.05 -0.38
N CYS A 40 6.90 -1.92 0.17
CA CYS A 40 7.14 -1.54 1.56
C CYS A 40 5.93 -1.93 2.43
N PRO A 41 6.13 -2.30 3.70
CA PRO A 41 5.04 -2.53 4.63
C PRO A 41 4.36 -1.22 5.02
N CYS A 42 3.08 -1.28 5.37
CA CYS A 42 2.37 -0.18 6.01
C CYS A 42 1.90 -0.57 7.41
N SER A 43 1.43 0.39 8.20
CA SER A 43 0.97 0.11 9.55
C SER A 43 -0.15 1.02 10.01
N ILE A 44 -1.05 0.48 10.82
CA ILE A 44 -2.08 1.23 11.54
C ILE A 44 -2.32 0.58 12.90
N ASP A 45 -2.49 1.40 13.95
CA ASP A 45 -2.84 0.96 15.31
C ASP A 45 -1.98 -0.21 15.86
N GLY A 46 -0.69 -0.25 15.50
CA GLY A 46 0.25 -1.27 15.95
C GLY A 46 0.19 -2.59 15.18
N VAL A 47 -0.64 -2.67 14.15
CA VAL A 47 -0.64 -3.78 13.18
C VAL A 47 0.22 -3.39 11.99
N ILE A 48 1.07 -4.31 11.54
CA ILE A 48 1.94 -4.17 10.37
C ILE A 48 1.35 -5.02 9.25
N PHE A 49 1.20 -4.43 8.06
CA PHE A 49 0.75 -5.13 6.87
C PHE A 49 1.88 -5.22 5.85
N GLY A 50 2.10 -6.42 5.34
CA GLY A 50 3.04 -6.68 4.26
C GLY A 50 2.40 -7.51 3.16
N ALA A 51 2.81 -7.28 1.92
CA ALA A 51 2.30 -8.00 0.77
C ALA A 51 3.39 -8.23 -0.26
N ASN A 52 3.44 -9.42 -0.86
CA ASN A 52 4.36 -9.73 -1.94
C ASN A 52 3.78 -10.82 -2.84
N GLU A 53 3.93 -10.67 -4.16
CA GLU A 53 3.37 -11.58 -5.17
C GLU A 53 3.79 -13.05 -4.97
N TYR A 54 5.03 -13.29 -4.60
CA TYR A 54 5.58 -14.65 -4.42
C TYR A 54 5.41 -15.20 -3.00
N ALA A 55 4.65 -14.53 -2.16
CA ALA A 55 4.39 -14.95 -0.79
C ALA A 55 2.92 -14.82 -0.45
N LYS A 56 2.57 -13.80 0.30
CA LYS A 56 1.21 -13.57 0.78
C LYS A 56 0.99 -12.11 1.21
N LEU A 57 -0.25 -11.77 1.42
CA LEU A 57 -0.68 -10.60 2.18
C LEU A 57 -0.81 -11.01 3.65
N VAL A 58 -0.18 -10.27 4.55
CA VAL A 58 -0.18 -10.60 5.98
C VAL A 58 -0.48 -9.39 6.85
N ALA A 59 -1.14 -9.62 7.97
CA ALA A 59 -1.16 -8.71 9.11
C ALA A 59 -0.37 -9.31 10.27
N ILE A 60 0.51 -8.52 10.86
CA ILE A 60 1.40 -8.92 11.94
C ILE A 60 1.18 -8.01 13.13
N ASN A 61 1.13 -8.60 14.32
CA ASN A 61 1.16 -7.86 15.57
C ASN A 61 2.54 -7.20 15.74
N GLY A 62 2.58 -5.88 15.69
CA GLY A 62 3.83 -5.12 15.83
C GLY A 62 4.52 -5.23 17.18
N ALA A 63 3.87 -5.79 18.21
CA ALA A 63 4.48 -5.97 19.52
C ALA A 63 5.38 -7.21 19.59
N ASP A 64 5.05 -8.28 18.85
CA ASP A 64 5.71 -9.58 18.99
C ASP A 64 5.98 -10.32 17.67
N GLY A 65 5.62 -9.73 16.55
CA GLY A 65 5.84 -10.29 15.20
C GLY A 65 4.92 -11.46 14.83
N LYS A 66 3.87 -11.76 15.62
CA LYS A 66 2.95 -12.85 15.32
C LYS A 66 2.00 -12.49 14.20
N VAL A 67 1.81 -13.43 13.25
CA VAL A 67 0.80 -13.31 12.21
C VAL A 67 -0.59 -13.33 12.83
N LEU A 68 -1.40 -12.32 12.52
CA LEU A 68 -2.80 -12.20 12.94
C LEU A 68 -3.73 -12.85 11.94
N TRP A 69 -3.49 -12.60 10.65
CA TRP A 69 -4.17 -13.22 9.52
C TRP A 69 -3.30 -13.17 8.26
N GLU A 70 -3.63 -13.98 7.27
CA GLU A 70 -2.98 -14.01 5.96
C GLU A 70 -3.99 -14.27 4.84
N SER A 71 -3.68 -13.80 3.63
CA SER A 71 -4.41 -14.06 2.39
C SER A 71 -3.44 -14.29 1.24
N SER A 72 -3.88 -15.02 0.23
CA SER A 72 -3.14 -15.25 -1.02
C SER A 72 -3.83 -14.64 -2.24
N ASP A 73 -4.90 -13.87 -2.03
CA ASP A 73 -5.64 -13.21 -3.11
C ASP A 73 -5.05 -11.83 -3.40
N TYR A 74 -5.02 -11.44 -4.68
CA TYR A 74 -4.62 -10.10 -5.15
C TYR A 74 -3.31 -9.56 -4.56
N LEU A 75 -2.23 -10.29 -4.80
CA LEU A 75 -0.90 -9.90 -4.31
C LEU A 75 -0.23 -8.88 -5.25
N PRO A 76 0.44 -7.85 -4.70
CA PRO A 76 1.15 -6.85 -5.48
C PRO A 76 2.53 -7.35 -5.89
N GLU A 77 2.99 -6.99 -7.10
CA GLU A 77 4.36 -7.20 -7.54
C GLU A 77 5.30 -6.11 -6.99
N VAL A 78 4.94 -4.84 -7.19
CA VAL A 78 5.79 -3.67 -6.87
C VAL A 78 5.09 -2.69 -5.93
N SER A 79 3.77 -2.51 -6.10
CA SER A 79 2.97 -1.53 -5.38
C SER A 79 2.95 -1.84 -3.88
N SER A 80 3.21 -0.83 -3.05
CA SER A 80 3.11 -0.96 -1.59
C SER A 80 1.66 -0.81 -1.13
N PRO A 81 1.18 -1.62 -0.18
CA PRO A 81 -0.15 -1.46 0.38
C PRO A 81 -0.28 -0.19 1.20
N VAL A 82 -1.51 0.30 1.39
CA VAL A 82 -1.83 1.40 2.29
C VAL A 82 -3.08 1.07 3.09
N ALA A 83 -3.16 1.51 4.35
CA ALA A 83 -4.27 1.18 5.23
C ALA A 83 -4.97 2.42 5.82
N THR A 84 -6.29 2.33 5.96
CA THR A 84 -7.08 3.06 6.93
C THR A 84 -7.29 2.19 8.18
N LYS A 85 -8.05 2.68 9.15
CA LYS A 85 -8.39 1.88 10.33
C LYS A 85 -9.22 0.64 9.97
N ASP A 86 -10.06 0.72 8.94
CA ASP A 86 -11.02 -0.32 8.60
C ASP A 86 -10.60 -1.13 7.36
N HIS A 87 -9.87 -0.54 6.42
CA HIS A 87 -9.50 -1.18 5.16
C HIS A 87 -8.01 -1.11 4.84
N LEU A 88 -7.47 -2.21 4.32
CA LEU A 88 -6.17 -2.32 3.70
C LEU A 88 -6.36 -2.38 2.18
N TYR A 89 -5.69 -1.49 1.45
CA TYR A 89 -5.78 -1.40 -0.01
C TYR A 89 -4.52 -1.94 -0.67
N VAL A 90 -4.71 -2.79 -1.66
CA VAL A 90 -3.64 -3.45 -2.42
C VAL A 90 -3.91 -3.26 -3.91
N ALA A 91 -2.93 -2.76 -4.64
CA ALA A 91 -2.98 -2.63 -6.10
C ALA A 91 -2.06 -3.65 -6.75
N THR A 92 -2.58 -4.43 -7.70
CA THR A 92 -1.83 -5.47 -8.41
C THR A 92 -1.27 -4.97 -9.74
N SER A 93 -0.20 -5.58 -10.23
CA SER A 93 0.36 -5.28 -11.56
C SER A 93 -0.58 -5.65 -12.72
N TYR A 94 -1.54 -6.54 -12.48
CA TYR A 94 -2.51 -6.99 -13.48
C TYR A 94 -3.88 -6.28 -13.41
N GLY A 95 -3.98 -5.18 -12.67
CA GLY A 95 -5.09 -4.23 -12.79
C GLY A 95 -6.22 -4.38 -11.78
N VAL A 96 -6.02 -5.06 -10.68
CA VAL A 96 -6.98 -5.13 -9.59
C VAL A 96 -6.56 -4.18 -8.46
N LEU A 97 -7.52 -3.39 -7.98
CA LEU A 97 -7.41 -2.64 -6.72
C LEU A 97 -8.37 -3.28 -5.71
N ALA A 98 -7.82 -3.95 -4.71
CA ALA A 98 -8.56 -4.70 -3.70
C ALA A 98 -8.55 -4.00 -2.34
N ALA A 99 -9.66 -4.08 -1.61
CA ALA A 99 -9.82 -3.62 -0.23
C ALA A 99 -10.12 -4.80 0.69
N TYR A 100 -9.34 -4.94 1.74
CA TYR A 100 -9.48 -5.98 2.75
C TYR A 100 -9.87 -5.38 4.09
N ASP A 101 -10.67 -6.08 4.87
CA ASP A 101 -10.91 -5.74 6.27
C ASP A 101 -9.60 -5.88 7.07
N THR A 102 -9.15 -4.85 7.75
CA THR A 102 -7.86 -4.82 8.45
C THR A 102 -7.78 -5.80 9.64
N LYS A 103 -8.91 -6.19 10.22
CA LYS A 103 -8.96 -7.05 11.41
C LYS A 103 -9.00 -8.53 11.07
N THR A 104 -9.67 -8.86 9.96
CA THR A 104 -9.96 -10.25 9.59
C THR A 104 -9.20 -10.74 8.35
N GLY A 105 -8.72 -9.83 7.51
CA GLY A 105 -8.13 -10.14 6.22
C GLY A 105 -9.14 -10.57 5.16
N ALA A 106 -10.43 -10.46 5.46
CA ALA A 106 -11.47 -10.78 4.48
C ALA A 106 -11.49 -9.75 3.35
N LEU A 107 -11.57 -10.21 2.11
CA LEU A 107 -11.79 -9.33 0.95
C LEU A 107 -13.16 -8.65 1.11
N ALA A 108 -13.14 -7.33 1.22
CA ALA A 108 -14.34 -6.51 1.36
C ALA A 108 -14.88 -6.10 -0.01
N LYS A 109 -14.01 -5.65 -0.89
CA LYS A 109 -14.38 -5.17 -2.23
C LYS A 109 -13.19 -5.14 -3.17
N GLU A 110 -13.45 -5.14 -4.49
CA GLU A 110 -12.42 -5.04 -5.51
C GLU A 110 -12.91 -4.23 -6.71
N HIS A 111 -11.96 -3.65 -7.44
CA HIS A 111 -12.16 -3.00 -8.73
C HIS A 111 -11.21 -3.58 -9.75
N GLU A 112 -11.74 -4.19 -10.80
CA GLU A 112 -10.98 -4.57 -11.99
C GLU A 112 -10.91 -3.37 -12.94
N LEU A 113 -9.72 -2.80 -13.10
CA LEU A 113 -9.51 -1.58 -13.90
C LEU A 113 -8.87 -1.86 -15.26
N ASN A 114 -8.44 -3.11 -15.49
CA ASN A 114 -7.80 -3.59 -16.74
C ASN A 114 -6.61 -2.74 -17.18
N VAL A 115 -5.84 -2.22 -16.24
CA VAL A 115 -4.62 -1.43 -16.43
C VAL A 115 -3.58 -1.84 -15.42
N GLU A 116 -2.29 -1.67 -15.72
CA GLU A 116 -1.21 -2.04 -14.81
C GLU A 116 -0.97 -0.97 -13.74
N PHE A 117 -0.61 -1.39 -12.52
CA PHE A 117 -0.23 -0.52 -11.42
C PHE A 117 1.16 -0.87 -10.88
N TYR A 118 2.11 0.06 -11.05
CA TYR A 118 3.42 0.01 -10.38
C TYR A 118 3.55 1.12 -9.34
N SER A 119 2.76 2.19 -9.46
CA SER A 119 2.64 3.18 -8.40
C SER A 119 1.96 2.60 -7.18
N SER A 120 2.29 3.11 -6.01
CA SER A 120 1.60 2.74 -4.77
C SER A 120 0.38 3.62 -4.54
N PRO A 121 -0.73 3.09 -4.03
CA PRO A 121 -1.86 3.90 -3.60
C PRO A 121 -1.48 4.82 -2.44
N MET A 122 -2.07 6.02 -2.42
CA MET A 122 -1.88 7.02 -1.37
C MET A 122 -3.22 7.44 -0.79
N ILE A 123 -3.31 7.58 0.53
CA ILE A 123 -4.50 8.11 1.19
C ILE A 123 -4.23 9.54 1.62
N VAL A 124 -5.01 10.47 1.08
CA VAL A 124 -4.94 11.90 1.41
C VAL A 124 -6.35 12.43 1.61
N GLU A 125 -6.60 13.08 2.74
CA GLU A 125 -7.90 13.67 3.10
C GLU A 125 -9.09 12.71 2.92
N GLY A 126 -8.91 11.45 3.33
CA GLY A 126 -9.96 10.43 3.27
C GLY A 126 -10.29 9.92 1.86
N LYS A 127 -9.44 10.16 0.89
CA LYS A 127 -9.54 9.64 -0.48
C LYS A 127 -8.31 8.83 -0.82
N LEU A 128 -8.49 7.77 -1.58
CA LEU A 128 -7.41 6.95 -2.11
C LEU A 128 -7.10 7.38 -3.54
N TYR A 129 -5.83 7.66 -3.80
CA TYR A 129 -5.29 8.08 -5.09
C TYR A 129 -4.37 6.98 -5.63
N LEU A 130 -4.57 6.56 -6.86
CA LEU A 130 -3.77 5.54 -7.52
C LEU A 130 -3.54 5.90 -8.99
N PHE A 131 -2.27 5.92 -9.44
CA PHE A 131 -1.92 6.08 -10.84
C PHE A 131 -1.76 4.72 -11.53
N SER A 132 -2.39 4.57 -12.67
CA SER A 132 -2.12 3.46 -13.58
C SER A 132 -0.95 3.80 -14.52
N ASN A 133 -0.30 2.76 -15.06
CA ASN A 133 0.89 2.90 -15.90
C ASN A 133 0.62 3.66 -17.20
N ASP A 134 -0.62 3.73 -17.67
CA ASP A 134 -1.04 4.52 -18.84
C ASP A 134 -1.16 6.04 -18.55
N GLY A 135 -0.95 6.45 -17.30
CA GLY A 135 -0.96 7.86 -16.88
C GLY A 135 -2.31 8.38 -16.44
N LYS A 136 -3.20 7.51 -16.01
CA LYS A 136 -4.49 7.86 -15.45
C LYS A 136 -4.47 7.80 -13.93
N MET A 137 -4.88 8.88 -13.27
CA MET A 137 -5.17 8.92 -11.84
C MET A 137 -6.59 8.44 -11.59
N HIS A 138 -6.73 7.50 -10.70
CA HIS A 138 -8.00 7.02 -10.16
C HIS A 138 -8.13 7.50 -8.72
N ILE A 139 -9.29 8.08 -8.36
CA ILE A 139 -9.58 8.60 -7.03
C ILE A 139 -10.79 7.87 -6.48
N PHE A 140 -10.61 7.16 -5.36
CA PHE A 140 -11.66 6.39 -4.71
C PHE A 140 -12.01 6.95 -3.34
N SER A 141 -13.25 6.68 -2.88
CA SER A 141 -13.59 6.85 -1.48
C SER A 141 -12.88 5.79 -0.63
N THR A 142 -12.63 6.11 0.65
CA THR A 142 -12.06 5.15 1.62
C THR A 142 -13.09 4.64 2.62
N ASP A 143 -14.38 4.90 2.36
CA ASP A 143 -15.51 4.35 3.10
C ASP A 143 -15.82 2.89 2.67
N ASN A 144 -16.84 2.31 3.29
CA ASN A 144 -17.26 0.93 2.99
C ASN A 144 -17.79 0.75 1.56
N GLU A 145 -18.19 1.82 0.89
CA GLU A 145 -18.68 1.75 -0.49
C GLU A 145 -17.54 1.65 -1.49
N PHE A 146 -16.36 2.17 -1.17
CA PHE A 146 -15.15 2.12 -2.00
C PHE A 146 -15.43 2.48 -3.46
N ASN A 147 -16.14 3.60 -3.68
CA ASN A 147 -16.55 4.04 -5.01
C ASN A 147 -15.46 4.80 -5.73
N LEU A 148 -15.36 4.63 -7.06
CA LEU A 148 -14.59 5.52 -7.91
C LEU A 148 -15.28 6.89 -7.94
N LEU A 149 -14.62 7.90 -7.38
CA LEU A 149 -15.14 9.27 -7.26
C LEU A 149 -14.83 10.10 -8.50
N SER A 150 -13.61 9.97 -9.02
CA SER A 150 -13.12 10.78 -10.13
C SER A 150 -11.89 10.13 -10.76
N SER A 151 -11.56 10.59 -11.95
CA SER A 151 -10.29 10.28 -12.60
C SER A 151 -9.82 11.42 -13.49
N PHE A 152 -8.51 11.54 -13.69
CA PHE A 152 -7.94 12.42 -14.72
C PHE A 152 -6.76 11.74 -15.43
N GLU A 153 -6.43 12.20 -16.61
CA GLU A 153 -5.38 11.64 -17.44
C GLU A 153 -4.28 12.68 -17.70
N THR A 154 -3.03 12.26 -17.61
CA THR A 154 -1.88 13.09 -17.99
C THR A 154 -1.56 13.00 -19.47
N GLY A 155 -2.02 11.93 -20.14
CA GLY A 155 -1.67 11.60 -21.52
C GLY A 155 -0.26 11.04 -21.69
N GLU A 156 0.44 10.78 -20.60
CA GLU A 156 1.80 10.25 -20.55
C GLU A 156 1.91 9.10 -19.57
N ARG A 157 2.66 8.07 -19.89
CA ARG A 157 2.90 6.94 -18.98
C ARG A 157 3.61 7.37 -17.70
N THR A 158 3.27 6.70 -16.60
CA THR A 158 3.96 6.85 -15.32
C THR A 158 3.99 5.54 -14.54
N MET A 159 5.07 5.31 -13.81
CA MET A 159 5.20 4.25 -12.79
C MET A 159 5.45 4.86 -11.41
N ALA A 160 5.41 6.19 -11.31
CA ALA A 160 5.76 6.89 -10.09
C ALA A 160 4.54 7.08 -9.19
N THR A 161 4.73 6.82 -7.90
CA THR A 161 3.78 7.22 -6.88
C THR A 161 3.74 8.76 -6.80
N PRO A 162 2.55 9.38 -6.79
CA PRO A 162 2.43 10.84 -6.68
C PRO A 162 2.87 11.34 -5.30
N ALA A 163 3.34 12.58 -5.23
CA ALA A 163 3.60 13.27 -3.98
C ALA A 163 2.49 14.30 -3.71
N PHE A 164 2.17 14.49 -2.44
CA PHE A 164 1.13 15.42 -1.99
C PHE A 164 1.76 16.46 -1.03
N THR A 165 1.53 17.72 -1.29
CA THR A 165 2.05 18.81 -0.46
C THR A 165 1.22 20.08 -0.65
N ASP A 166 0.89 20.77 0.44
CA ASP A 166 0.23 22.09 0.46
C ASP A 166 -0.96 22.22 -0.50
N GLY A 167 -1.88 21.25 -0.49
CA GLY A 167 -3.04 21.21 -1.37
C GLY A 167 -2.73 20.99 -2.84
N LYS A 168 -1.59 20.37 -3.14
CA LYS A 168 -1.15 20.06 -4.51
C LYS A 168 -0.78 18.59 -4.64
N ILE A 169 -0.96 18.08 -5.86
CA ILE A 169 -0.49 16.77 -6.30
C ILE A 169 0.66 17.00 -7.28
N VAL A 170 1.81 16.42 -6.98
CA VAL A 170 2.96 16.44 -7.89
C VAL A 170 3.14 15.05 -8.49
N VAL A 171 3.12 14.97 -9.80
CA VAL A 171 3.22 13.72 -10.56
C VAL A 171 4.38 13.78 -11.53
N ARG A 172 5.26 12.78 -11.49
CA ARG A 172 6.29 12.59 -12.50
C ARG A 172 5.82 11.55 -13.53
N THR A 173 5.84 11.92 -14.79
CA THR A 173 5.60 11.04 -15.93
C THR A 173 6.89 10.77 -16.72
N GLU A 174 6.83 10.06 -17.84
CA GLU A 174 8.01 9.80 -18.67
C GLU A 174 8.67 11.07 -19.20
N LYS A 175 7.91 12.13 -19.46
CA LYS A 175 8.42 13.34 -20.12
C LYS A 175 8.26 14.61 -19.29
N SER A 176 7.36 14.61 -18.30
CA SER A 176 6.92 15.83 -17.63
C SER A 176 6.87 15.67 -16.10
N ILE A 177 6.84 16.80 -15.41
CA ILE A 177 6.41 16.90 -14.02
C ILE A 177 5.17 17.80 -13.99
N TYR A 178 4.08 17.27 -13.50
CA TYR A 178 2.82 17.99 -13.32
C TYR A 178 2.69 18.43 -11.86
N CYS A 179 2.15 19.64 -11.67
CA CYS A 179 1.71 20.12 -10.36
C CYS A 179 0.26 20.56 -10.48
N VAL A 180 -0.64 19.83 -9.84
CA VAL A 180 -2.09 20.05 -9.91
C VAL A 180 -2.59 20.48 -8.54
N ALA A 181 -3.42 21.55 -8.49
CA ALA A 181 -4.05 21.98 -7.26
C ALA A 181 -5.22 21.01 -6.92
N MET A 182 -5.34 20.64 -5.67
CA MET A 182 -6.53 19.97 -5.14
C MET A 182 -7.57 21.04 -4.80
N ASN A 183 -8.73 21.01 -5.44
CA ASN A 183 -9.87 21.90 -5.16
C ASN A 183 -10.87 21.21 -4.25
#